data_a2b94c547647cc30841c75cd0e10ec9a
#
_entry.id   a2b94c547647cc30841c75cd0e10ec9a
#
_cell.length_a   1.000
_cell.length_b   1.000
_cell.length_c   1.000
_cell.angle_alpha   90.00
_cell.angle_beta   90.00
_cell.angle_gamma   90.00
#
_symmetry.space_group_name_H-M   'P 1'
#
loop_
_entity.id
_entity.type
_entity.pdbx_description
1 polymer ?
#
loop_
_entity_poly.entity_id
_entity_poly.type
_entity_poly.pdbx_seq_one_letter_code
_entity_poly.pdbx_strand_id
1 'polypeptide(L)'
;MAQAIKELENLSGVWNLRLNKAKSQVLTEDPSADIGGIPCVTQVKYLGVPICIDPKAQRDQCITSIKRNLGLMKWKRRKVDVEIKETLTCLLARSILIYIGTPLVAAGLWKRDDIDRTEA
;
A
#
# COMPACT_ATOMS: atom_id res chain seq x y z
N MET A 1 -8.57 -7.08 -20.84
CA MET A 1 -9.00 -7.07 -19.42
C MET A 1 -10.36 -7.77 -19.23
N ALA A 2 -11.40 -7.41 -19.97
CA ALA A 2 -12.70 -8.08 -19.88
C ALA A 2 -12.64 -9.59 -20.17
N GLN A 3 -11.82 -10.03 -21.11
CA GLN A 3 -11.59 -11.43 -21.41
C GLN A 3 -10.92 -12.16 -20.22
N ALA A 4 -9.92 -11.54 -19.59
CA ALA A 4 -9.24 -12.10 -18.42
C ALA A 4 -10.21 -12.31 -17.25
N ILE A 5 -11.16 -11.41 -17.05
CA ILE A 5 -12.19 -11.54 -16.01
C ILE A 5 -13.12 -12.72 -16.33
N LYS A 6 -13.54 -12.90 -17.59
CA LYS A 6 -14.34 -14.05 -18.01
C LYS A 6 -13.62 -15.38 -17.81
N GLU A 7 -12.34 -15.42 -18.16
CA GLU A 7 -11.51 -16.61 -17.95
C GLU A 7 -11.37 -16.93 -16.46
N LEU A 8 -11.19 -15.90 -15.63
CA LEU A 8 -11.12 -16.06 -14.18
C LEU A 8 -12.47 -16.56 -13.61
N GLU A 9 -13.58 -16.03 -14.08
CA GLU A 9 -14.92 -16.50 -13.68
C GLU A 9 -15.14 -17.96 -14.07
N ASN A 10 -14.78 -18.35 -15.28
CA ASN A 10 -14.88 -19.73 -15.75
C ASN A 10 -14.01 -20.68 -14.93
N LEU A 11 -12.76 -20.31 -14.68
CA LEU A 11 -11.83 -21.10 -13.89
C LEU A 11 -12.30 -21.24 -12.44
N SER A 12 -12.79 -20.16 -11.86
CA SER A 12 -13.34 -20.17 -10.50
C SER A 12 -14.59 -21.05 -10.39
N GLY A 13 -15.42 -21.08 -11.44
CA GLY A 13 -16.61 -21.94 -11.51
C GLY A 13 -16.26 -23.43 -11.44
N VAL A 14 -15.15 -23.87 -12.05
CA VAL A 14 -14.66 -25.25 -11.96
C VAL A 14 -14.35 -25.66 -10.51
N TRP A 15 -13.86 -24.72 -9.69
CA TRP A 15 -13.55 -24.92 -8.27
C TRP A 15 -14.70 -24.59 -7.34
N ASN A 16 -15.91 -24.36 -7.87
CA ASN A 16 -17.09 -23.93 -7.12
C ASN A 16 -16.88 -22.63 -6.32
N LEU A 17 -16.07 -21.72 -6.85
CA LEU A 17 -15.81 -20.40 -6.31
C LEU A 17 -16.56 -19.34 -7.12
N ARG A 18 -16.89 -18.23 -6.50
CA ARG A 18 -17.51 -17.07 -7.17
C ARG A 18 -16.66 -15.84 -7.00
N LEU A 19 -16.43 -15.12 -8.10
CA LEU A 19 -15.75 -13.83 -8.05
C LEU A 19 -16.65 -12.79 -7.37
N ASN A 20 -16.15 -12.18 -6.30
CA ASN A 20 -16.85 -11.09 -5.62
C ASN A 20 -16.53 -9.76 -6.30
N LYS A 21 -17.34 -9.38 -7.29
CA LYS A 21 -17.15 -8.14 -8.06
C LYS A 21 -17.23 -6.89 -7.20
N ALA A 22 -18.05 -6.90 -6.15
CA ALA A 22 -18.20 -5.75 -5.25
C ALA A 22 -16.92 -5.47 -4.42
N LYS A 23 -16.15 -6.51 -4.12
CA LYS A 23 -14.87 -6.39 -3.40
C LYS A 23 -13.65 -6.37 -4.32
N SER A 24 -13.85 -6.56 -5.61
CA SER A 24 -12.79 -6.51 -6.63
C SER A 24 -12.65 -5.11 -7.18
N GLN A 25 -11.44 -4.74 -7.57
CA GLN A 25 -11.13 -3.44 -8.17
C GLN A 25 -10.17 -3.63 -9.33
N VAL A 26 -10.31 -2.80 -10.35
CA VAL A 26 -9.38 -2.73 -11.48
C VAL A 26 -8.58 -1.44 -11.39
N LEU A 27 -7.26 -1.58 -11.34
CA LEU A 27 -6.35 -0.45 -11.33
C LEU A 27 -6.14 0.04 -12.77
N THR A 28 -6.57 1.26 -13.07
CA THR A 28 -6.50 1.84 -14.41
C THR A 28 -6.34 3.36 -14.34
N GLU A 29 -5.80 3.94 -15.41
CA GLU A 29 -5.69 5.39 -15.55
C GLU A 29 -7.05 6.08 -15.75
N ASP A 30 -8.02 5.37 -16.31
CA ASP A 30 -9.37 5.88 -16.54
C ASP A 30 -10.37 5.26 -15.53
N PRO A 31 -10.70 6.00 -14.43
CA PRO A 31 -11.63 5.51 -13.43
C PRO A 31 -13.09 5.48 -13.89
N SER A 32 -13.41 6.10 -15.04
CA SER A 32 -14.75 6.08 -15.61
C SER A 32 -15.05 4.79 -16.39
N ALA A 33 -14.05 3.99 -16.71
CA ALA A 33 -14.22 2.73 -17.39
C ALA A 33 -14.89 1.70 -16.49
N ASP A 34 -15.88 1.00 -17.01
CA ASP A 34 -16.52 -0.14 -16.34
C ASP A 34 -16.11 -1.41 -17.07
N ILE A 35 -15.43 -2.29 -16.37
CA ILE A 35 -14.95 -3.56 -16.91
C ILE A 35 -15.65 -4.71 -16.20
N GLY A 36 -16.66 -5.27 -16.86
CA GLY A 36 -17.37 -6.44 -16.37
C GLY A 36 -18.10 -6.25 -15.04
N GLY A 37 -18.52 -5.02 -14.71
CA GLY A 37 -19.19 -4.68 -13.46
C GLY A 37 -18.26 -4.54 -12.26
N ILE A 38 -16.93 -4.50 -12.50
CA ILE A 38 -15.91 -4.27 -11.47
C ILE A 38 -15.53 -2.79 -11.49
N PRO A 39 -15.54 -2.11 -10.33
CA PRO A 39 -15.15 -0.69 -10.28
C PRO A 39 -13.69 -0.49 -10.66
N CYS A 40 -13.43 0.54 -11.46
CA CYS A 40 -12.09 0.97 -11.86
C CYS A 40 -11.60 2.09 -10.94
N VAL A 41 -10.37 2.00 -10.47
CA VAL A 41 -9.75 2.95 -9.56
C VAL A 41 -8.33 3.31 -10.02
N THR A 42 -7.87 4.50 -9.65
CA THR A 42 -6.50 4.95 -9.94
C THR A 42 -5.49 4.57 -8.87
N GLN A 43 -5.99 4.20 -7.70
CA GLN A 43 -5.16 3.68 -6.61
C GLN A 43 -5.90 2.59 -5.84
N VAL A 44 -5.14 1.64 -5.32
CA VAL A 44 -5.65 0.54 -4.49
C VAL A 44 -4.69 0.29 -3.34
N LYS A 45 -5.21 -0.20 -2.23
CA LYS A 45 -4.40 -0.63 -1.09
C LYS A 45 -4.29 -2.16 -1.12
N TYR A 46 -3.07 -2.66 -1.28
CA TYR A 46 -2.77 -4.08 -1.32
C TYR A 46 -1.89 -4.48 -0.13
N LEU A 47 -2.43 -5.34 0.74
CA LEU A 47 -1.75 -5.79 1.96
C LEU A 47 -1.20 -4.63 2.82
N GLY A 48 -1.93 -3.52 2.89
CA GLY A 48 -1.53 -2.34 3.65
C GLY A 48 -0.62 -1.36 2.92
N VAL A 49 -0.15 -1.71 1.72
CA VAL A 49 0.68 -0.84 0.87
C VAL A 49 -0.18 -0.18 -0.20
N PRO A 50 -0.20 1.16 -0.31
CA PRO A 50 -0.90 1.82 -1.40
C PRO A 50 -0.20 1.57 -2.74
N ILE A 51 -0.96 1.27 -3.78
CA ILE A 51 -0.48 1.07 -5.15
C ILE A 51 -1.21 2.04 -6.06
N CYS A 52 -0.45 2.82 -6.83
CA CYS A 52 -0.95 3.76 -7.82
C CYS A 52 -0.30 3.48 -9.18
N ILE A 53 -0.98 3.85 -10.26
CA ILE A 53 -0.43 3.71 -11.62
C ILE A 53 0.69 4.72 -11.86
N ASP A 54 0.51 5.98 -11.44
CA ASP A 54 1.53 7.01 -11.56
C ASP A 54 2.65 6.78 -10.53
N PRO A 55 3.93 6.61 -10.98
CA PRO A 55 5.07 6.39 -10.08
C PRO A 55 5.26 7.50 -9.04
N LYS A 56 4.99 8.75 -9.41
CA LYS A 56 5.11 9.89 -8.49
C LYS A 56 4.02 9.83 -7.40
N ALA A 57 2.78 9.58 -7.79
CA ALA A 57 1.67 9.39 -6.86
C ALA A 57 1.90 8.18 -5.96
N GLN A 58 2.44 7.09 -6.49
CA GLN A 58 2.83 5.90 -5.74
C GLN A 58 3.80 6.26 -4.60
N ARG A 59 4.87 6.97 -4.92
CA ARG A 59 5.86 7.41 -3.94
C ARG A 59 5.25 8.29 -2.86
N ASP A 60 4.49 9.30 -3.26
CA ASP A 60 3.88 10.27 -2.35
C ASP A 60 2.86 9.61 -1.40
N GLN A 61 2.05 8.70 -1.90
CA GLN A 61 1.09 7.93 -1.10
C GLN A 61 1.77 7.02 -0.08
N CYS A 62 2.84 6.34 -0.48
CA CYS A 62 3.61 5.48 0.42
C CYS A 62 4.29 6.29 1.52
N ILE A 63 4.90 7.42 1.20
CA ILE A 63 5.53 8.33 2.18
C ILE A 63 4.48 8.89 3.14
N THR A 64 3.33 9.30 2.64
CA THR A 64 2.21 9.77 3.46
C THR A 64 1.72 8.68 4.41
N SER A 65 1.60 7.44 3.94
CA SER A 65 1.22 6.29 4.76
C SER A 65 2.23 6.01 5.87
N ILE A 66 3.53 6.06 5.56
CA ILE A 66 4.60 5.91 6.55
C ILE A 66 4.48 7.00 7.62
N LYS A 67 4.40 8.26 7.22
CA LYS A 67 4.30 9.40 8.14
C LYS A 67 3.06 9.32 9.02
N ARG A 68 1.92 8.92 8.47
CA ARG A 68 0.70 8.72 9.24
C ARG A 68 0.85 7.63 10.28
N ASN A 69 1.38 6.48 9.91
CA ASN A 69 1.58 5.35 10.82
C ASN A 69 2.58 5.68 11.92
N LEU A 70 3.67 6.39 11.60
CA LEU A 70 4.63 6.89 12.59
C LEU A 70 3.98 7.94 13.51
N GLY A 71 3.12 8.81 12.97
CA GLY A 71 2.41 9.82 13.75
C GLY A 71 1.39 9.25 14.75
N LEU A 72 0.90 8.04 14.52
CA LEU A 72 0.01 7.34 15.46
C LEU A 72 0.77 6.86 16.70
N MET A 73 2.08 6.78 16.65
CA MET A 73 2.93 6.39 17.77
C MET A 73 3.15 7.59 18.71
N LYS A 74 2.21 7.81 19.64
CA LYS A 74 2.20 9.00 20.52
C LYS A 74 3.02 8.84 21.81
N TRP A 75 3.95 7.91 21.89
CA TRP A 75 4.73 7.68 23.12
C TRP A 75 5.63 8.85 23.54
N LYS A 76 5.95 9.76 22.65
CA LYS A 76 6.68 10.99 22.99
C LYS A 76 6.00 11.81 24.08
N ARG A 77 4.67 11.71 24.19
CA ARG A 77 3.86 12.43 25.19
C ARG A 77 3.58 11.64 26.47
N ARG A 78 3.95 10.33 26.50
CA ARG A 78 3.76 9.48 27.66
C ARG A 78 5.01 9.48 28.52
N LYS A 79 4.83 9.41 29.84
CA LYS A 79 5.92 9.15 30.80
C LYS A 79 6.33 7.67 30.68
N VAL A 80 7.16 7.37 29.71
CA VAL A 80 7.70 6.03 29.47
C VAL A 80 9.21 6.11 29.57
N ASP A 81 9.84 5.07 30.12
CA ASP A 81 11.27 4.98 30.24
C ASP A 81 11.99 5.08 28.90
N VAL A 82 13.17 5.68 28.88
CA VAL A 82 13.97 5.94 27.65
C VAL A 82 14.30 4.64 26.93
N GLU A 83 14.72 3.60 27.65
CA GLU A 83 15.01 2.28 27.07
C GLU A 83 13.83 1.67 26.37
N ILE A 84 12.63 1.77 26.97
CA ILE A 84 11.39 1.29 26.38
C ILE A 84 11.03 2.08 25.13
N LYS A 85 11.24 3.41 25.14
CA LYS A 85 11.02 4.25 23.96
C LYS A 85 11.94 3.87 22.80
N GLU A 86 13.20 3.65 23.05
CA GLU A 86 14.18 3.22 22.03
C GLU A 86 13.79 1.86 21.47
N THR A 87 13.46 0.89 22.31
CA THR A 87 13.04 -0.44 21.88
C THR A 87 11.79 -0.39 21.05
N LEU A 88 10.76 0.37 21.46
CA LEU A 88 9.53 0.55 20.68
C LEU A 88 9.78 1.23 19.35
N THR A 89 10.64 2.26 19.32
CA THR A 89 11.03 2.93 18.09
C THR A 89 11.72 1.98 17.12
N CYS A 90 12.65 1.17 17.60
CA CYS A 90 13.34 0.18 16.76
C CYS A 90 12.39 -0.89 16.23
N LEU A 91 11.49 -1.42 17.07
CA LEU A 91 10.60 -2.51 16.68
C LEU A 91 9.46 -2.04 15.76
N LEU A 92 8.85 -0.91 16.06
CA LEU A 92 7.65 -0.45 15.36
C LEU A 92 7.97 0.48 14.19
N ALA A 93 8.77 1.51 14.41
CA ALA A 93 9.07 2.50 13.37
C ALA A 93 9.88 1.89 12.23
N ARG A 94 10.91 1.11 12.53
CA ARG A 94 11.71 0.42 11.51
C ARG A 94 10.90 -0.61 10.74
N SER A 95 10.03 -1.36 11.41
CA SER A 95 9.16 -2.34 10.76
C SER A 95 8.24 -1.67 9.73
N ILE A 96 7.65 -0.54 10.06
CA ILE A 96 6.79 0.24 9.14
C ILE A 96 7.60 0.75 7.95
N LEU A 97 8.78 1.34 8.20
CA LEU A 97 9.66 1.84 7.14
C LEU A 97 10.11 0.73 6.19
N ILE A 98 10.52 -0.41 6.70
CA ILE A 98 10.95 -1.56 5.90
C ILE A 98 9.77 -2.11 5.10
N TYR A 99 8.62 -2.33 5.73
CA TYR A 99 7.46 -2.93 5.09
C TYR A 99 6.92 -2.12 3.91
N ILE A 100 6.77 -0.81 4.08
CA ILE A 100 6.24 0.08 3.03
C ILE A 100 7.36 0.56 2.09
N GLY A 101 8.56 0.78 2.61
CA GLY A 101 9.70 1.31 1.85
C GLY A 101 10.36 0.29 0.93
N THR A 102 10.39 -1.00 1.29
CA THR A 102 11.04 -2.04 0.48
C THR A 102 10.46 -2.14 -0.94
N PRO A 103 9.13 -2.18 -1.17
CA PRO A 103 8.58 -2.14 -2.52
C PRO A 103 8.95 -0.89 -3.31
N LEU A 104 9.03 0.27 -2.66
CA LEU A 104 9.42 1.52 -3.30
C LEU A 104 10.88 1.50 -3.76
N VAL A 105 11.78 1.00 -2.93
CA VAL A 105 13.20 0.86 -3.28
C VAL A 105 13.38 -0.16 -4.40
N ALA A 106 12.70 -1.30 -4.34
CA ALA A 106 12.74 -2.33 -5.36
C ALA A 106 12.24 -1.83 -6.72
N ALA A 107 11.21 -0.96 -6.72
CA ALA A 107 10.70 -0.31 -7.92
C ALA A 107 11.53 0.89 -8.42
N GLY A 108 12.58 1.29 -7.68
CA GLY A 108 13.41 2.46 -8.00
C GLY A 108 12.72 3.80 -7.78
N LEU A 109 11.59 3.84 -7.08
CA LEU A 109 10.79 5.04 -6.82
C LEU A 109 11.28 5.84 -5.60
N TRP A 110 12.07 5.23 -4.75
CA TRP A 110 12.59 5.83 -3.53
C TRP A 110 14.12 5.75 -3.52
N LYS A 111 14.76 6.90 -3.56
CA LYS A 111 16.22 7.03 -3.57
C LYS A 111 16.76 7.24 -2.16
N ARG A 112 18.07 7.06 -1.99
CA ARG A 112 18.75 7.23 -0.70
C ARG A 112 18.46 8.57 -0.05
N ASP A 113 18.52 9.65 -0.83
CA ASP A 113 18.26 11.01 -0.33
C ASP A 113 16.82 11.17 0.22
N ASP A 114 15.87 10.48 -0.38
CA ASP A 114 14.47 10.48 0.08
C ASP A 114 14.30 9.70 1.40
N ILE A 115 15.10 8.64 1.59
CA ILE A 115 15.13 7.86 2.83
C ILE A 115 15.67 8.70 3.96
N ASP A 116 16.81 9.37 3.75
CA ASP A 116 17.45 10.23 4.75
C ASP A 116 16.50 11.35 5.21
N ARG A 117 15.74 11.95 4.30
CA ARG A 117 14.72 12.96 4.64
C ARG A 117 13.56 12.40 5.46
N THR A 118 13.22 11.15 5.27
CA THR A 118 12.10 10.51 5.99
C THR A 118 12.51 10.10 7.39
N GLU A 119 13.76 9.70 7.59
CA GLU A 119 14.31 9.35 8.90
C GLU A 119 14.61 10.58 9.79
N ALA A 120 14.86 11.69 9.16
CA ALA A 120 15.04 12.94 9.89
C ALA A 120 13.73 13.48 10.44
#